data_1609a7753a47cb208bca7c42d3ce2598
#
_entry.id   1609a7753a47cb208bca7c42d3ce2598
#
_cell.length_a   1.000
_cell.length_b   1.000
_cell.length_c   1.000
_cell.angle_alpha   90.00
_cell.angle_beta   90.00
_cell.angle_gamma   90.00
#
_symmetry.space_group_name_H-M   'P 1'
#
loop_
_entity.id
_entity.type
_entity.pdbx_description
1 polymer ?
#
loop_
_entity_poly.entity_id
_entity_poly.type
_entity_poly.pdbx_seq_one_letter_code
_entity_poly.pdbx_strand_id
1 'polypeptide(L)'
;NKASLPLLGILASAVRKRLNGNFVYFNRNFHIEPTNKCVYNCRFCSYHKPAGDPESWEYSIDQMLDIVKKFDNKEVTEVHIVGGVHPDYDLHYWGRLIKRIKEHRPALHVKAFSAIELDYMISAAGLTIEEGLGILKDYGLDSIPGGGAEIFDEELRKNICDEKASSDLWLSIHETAHKLGIPSNATILYGHIENYTHRIDHMERLRQLQDRTAGFNTFIPLKYKKRNNRMSYLGEVNALEDLRNYAVSRIYLDNFAHIKAYWPMAGRDIAQLSLSFGADDLDGTIDDTTKIYSMAGSKEETPSMTTGDLCTLIRDAGFTPVERDTLYNVIKKW
;
A
#
# COMPACT_ATOMS: atom_id res chain seq x y z
N ASN A 1 -23.11 4.05 -11.19
CA ASN A 1 -22.60 4.01 -12.59
C ASN A 1 -23.29 5.02 -13.53
N LYS A 2 -24.26 5.82 -13.06
CA LYS A 2 -24.97 6.79 -13.92
C LYS A 2 -24.38 8.21 -13.88
N ALA A 3 -23.59 8.56 -12.87
CA ALA A 3 -22.99 9.88 -12.78
C ALA A 3 -21.92 10.08 -13.87
N SER A 4 -21.91 11.25 -14.51
CA SER A 4 -20.91 11.58 -15.51
C SER A 4 -19.52 11.71 -14.87
N LEU A 5 -18.48 11.26 -15.57
CA LEU A 5 -17.12 11.35 -15.05
C LEU A 5 -16.67 12.80 -14.77
N PRO A 6 -16.98 13.79 -15.64
CA PRO A 6 -16.66 15.21 -15.34
C PRO A 6 -17.32 15.70 -14.03
N LEU A 7 -18.57 15.35 -13.77
CA LEU A 7 -19.25 15.74 -12.52
C LEU A 7 -18.56 15.12 -11.30
N LEU A 8 -18.21 13.84 -11.37
CA LEU A 8 -17.49 13.18 -10.29
C LEU A 8 -16.12 13.84 -10.06
N GLY A 9 -15.39 14.20 -11.13
CA GLY A 9 -14.13 14.91 -11.02
C GLY A 9 -14.26 16.26 -10.33
N ILE A 10 -15.28 17.06 -10.68
CA ILE A 10 -15.56 18.35 -10.03
C ILE A 10 -15.82 18.18 -8.53
N LEU A 11 -16.68 17.22 -8.16
CA LEU A 11 -17.01 16.95 -6.75
C LEU A 11 -15.80 16.45 -5.96
N ALA A 12 -15.04 15.49 -6.52
CA ALA A 12 -13.84 14.95 -5.90
C ALA A 12 -12.76 16.04 -5.71
N SER A 13 -12.57 16.90 -6.73
CA SER A 13 -11.64 18.03 -6.65
C SER A 13 -12.07 19.06 -5.60
N ALA A 14 -13.36 19.28 -5.42
CA ALA A 14 -13.85 20.15 -4.36
C ALA A 14 -13.54 19.61 -2.95
N VAL A 15 -13.77 18.30 -2.73
CA VAL A 15 -13.40 17.63 -1.46
C VAL A 15 -11.89 17.70 -1.24
N ARG A 16 -11.09 17.32 -2.25
CA ARG A 16 -9.63 17.38 -2.20
C ARG A 16 -9.12 18.79 -1.87
N LYS A 17 -9.65 19.81 -2.54
CA LYS A 17 -9.26 21.22 -2.31
C LYS A 17 -9.60 21.69 -0.90
N ARG A 18 -10.74 21.25 -0.36
CA ARG A 18 -11.12 21.55 1.02
C ARG A 18 -10.11 20.95 2.03
N LEU A 19 -9.62 19.74 1.78
CA LEU A 19 -8.72 19.02 2.68
C LEU A 19 -7.24 19.45 2.51
N ASN A 20 -6.78 19.57 1.29
CA ASN A 20 -5.35 19.68 0.96
C ASN A 20 -4.99 20.93 0.12
N GLY A 21 -5.93 21.83 -0.13
CA GLY A 21 -5.66 23.04 -0.94
C GLY A 21 -5.15 22.68 -2.33
N ASN A 22 -4.06 23.32 -2.76
CA ASN A 22 -3.40 23.06 -4.05
C ASN A 22 -2.15 22.17 -3.92
N PHE A 23 -1.96 21.53 -2.77
CA PHE A 23 -0.79 20.69 -2.51
C PHE A 23 -1.01 19.25 -3.01
N VAL A 24 0.07 18.67 -3.54
CA VAL A 24 0.20 17.24 -3.82
C VAL A 24 1.46 16.73 -3.15
N TYR A 25 1.30 15.65 -2.40
CA TYR A 25 2.33 15.09 -1.55
C TYR A 25 3.07 13.95 -2.24
N PHE A 26 4.32 13.75 -1.85
CA PHE A 26 5.12 12.57 -2.16
C PHE A 26 6.18 12.37 -1.06
N ASN A 27 6.73 11.16 -0.94
CA ASN A 27 7.84 10.88 -0.03
C ASN A 27 9.06 10.35 -0.78
N ARG A 28 10.20 10.28 -0.10
CA ARG A 28 11.38 9.55 -0.58
C ARG A 28 11.44 8.24 0.19
N ASN A 29 11.20 7.15 -0.51
CA ASN A 29 11.15 5.81 0.06
C ASN A 29 11.88 4.80 -0.83
N PHE A 30 12.16 3.66 -0.26
CA PHE A 30 12.53 2.46 -0.98
C PHE A 30 11.82 1.24 -0.38
N HIS A 31 11.79 0.15 -1.15
CA HIS A 31 11.13 -1.07 -0.72
C HIS A 31 12.13 -2.20 -0.52
N ILE A 32 11.79 -3.13 0.37
CA ILE A 32 12.42 -4.43 0.50
C ILE A 32 11.32 -5.46 0.29
N GLU A 33 11.49 -6.31 -0.71
CA GLU A 33 10.67 -7.49 -0.95
C GLU A 33 11.43 -8.73 -0.45
N PRO A 34 11.24 -9.15 0.82
CA PRO A 34 12.07 -10.17 1.45
C PRO A 34 12.06 -11.50 0.72
N THR A 35 10.90 -11.87 0.19
CA THR A 35 10.69 -13.17 -0.45
C THR A 35 9.42 -13.16 -1.31
N ASN A 36 9.39 -13.99 -2.34
CA ASN A 36 8.16 -14.34 -3.06
C ASN A 36 7.62 -15.73 -2.66
N LYS A 37 8.29 -16.45 -1.76
CA LYS A 37 7.75 -17.66 -1.14
C LYS A 37 6.55 -17.26 -0.28
N CYS A 38 5.40 -17.88 -0.50
CA CYS A 38 4.19 -17.54 0.20
C CYS A 38 3.37 -18.80 0.50
N VAL A 39 2.88 -18.91 1.73
CA VAL A 39 1.97 -20.00 2.14
C VAL A 39 0.60 -19.87 1.48
N TYR A 40 0.23 -18.67 1.05
CA TYR A 40 -1.06 -18.38 0.41
C TYR A 40 -0.97 -18.43 -1.11
N ASN A 41 -2.02 -18.96 -1.75
CA ASN A 41 -2.10 -19.11 -3.19
C ASN A 41 -3.25 -18.25 -3.78
N CYS A 42 -3.17 -16.94 -3.61
CA CYS A 42 -4.19 -16.02 -4.09
C CYS A 42 -4.29 -16.02 -5.61
N ARG A 43 -5.52 -16.08 -6.15
CA ARG A 43 -5.74 -16.24 -7.59
C ARG A 43 -5.31 -15.03 -8.43
N PHE A 44 -5.32 -13.83 -7.84
CA PHE A 44 -4.90 -12.58 -8.49
C PHE A 44 -3.39 -12.29 -8.36
N CYS A 45 -2.66 -13.04 -7.52
CA CYS A 45 -1.27 -12.76 -7.21
C CYS A 45 -0.34 -13.28 -8.31
N SER A 46 0.43 -12.37 -8.89
CA SER A 46 1.46 -12.68 -9.90
C SER A 46 2.84 -12.91 -9.27
N TYR A 47 2.97 -12.61 -7.99
CA TYR A 47 4.23 -12.58 -7.27
C TYR A 47 4.55 -13.90 -6.56
N HIS A 48 3.53 -14.55 -6.02
CA HIS A 48 3.64 -15.78 -5.24
C HIS A 48 4.34 -16.90 -6.01
N LYS A 49 5.26 -17.57 -5.32
CA LYS A 49 5.85 -18.85 -5.73
C LYS A 49 5.78 -19.84 -4.56
N PRO A 50 5.41 -21.11 -4.82
CA PRO A 50 5.46 -22.11 -3.79
C PRO A 50 6.90 -22.43 -3.38
N ALA A 51 7.08 -22.98 -2.19
CA ALA A 51 8.39 -23.44 -1.74
C ALA A 51 8.95 -24.51 -2.71
N GLY A 52 10.20 -24.34 -3.12
CA GLY A 52 10.87 -25.24 -4.07
C GLY A 52 10.68 -24.89 -5.55
N ASP A 53 9.89 -23.86 -5.88
CA ASP A 53 9.85 -23.33 -7.25
C ASP A 53 11.21 -22.72 -7.61
N PRO A 54 11.78 -23.02 -8.81
CA PRO A 54 13.09 -22.48 -9.22
C PRO A 54 13.11 -20.95 -9.36
N GLU A 55 11.96 -20.30 -9.49
CA GLU A 55 11.83 -18.83 -9.53
C GLU A 55 11.55 -18.24 -8.14
N SER A 56 11.54 -19.06 -7.08
CA SER A 56 11.39 -18.54 -5.71
C SER A 56 12.71 -17.97 -5.21
N TRP A 57 12.62 -16.88 -4.44
CA TRP A 57 13.76 -16.30 -3.74
C TRP A 57 13.42 -15.92 -2.30
N GLU A 58 14.46 -15.71 -1.52
CA GLU A 58 14.40 -15.15 -0.19
C GLU A 58 15.72 -14.41 0.11
N TYR A 59 15.63 -13.36 0.91
CA TYR A 59 16.80 -12.63 1.40
C TYR A 59 17.01 -12.92 2.88
N SER A 60 18.27 -13.13 3.26
CA SER A 60 18.65 -13.13 4.67
C SER A 60 18.57 -11.70 5.25
N ILE A 61 18.54 -11.61 6.59
CA ILE A 61 18.58 -10.30 7.28
C ILE A 61 19.78 -9.47 6.82
N ASP A 62 20.96 -10.09 6.64
CA ASP A 62 22.17 -9.38 6.19
C ASP A 62 22.01 -8.83 4.77
N GLN A 63 21.42 -9.59 3.86
CA GLN A 63 21.14 -9.13 2.50
C GLN A 63 20.12 -7.97 2.49
N MET A 64 19.08 -8.03 3.35
CA MET A 64 18.12 -6.93 3.49
C MET A 64 18.77 -5.67 4.07
N LEU A 65 19.69 -5.82 5.05
CA LEU A 65 20.48 -4.70 5.57
C LEU A 65 21.42 -4.11 4.52
N ASP A 66 21.99 -4.93 3.65
CA ASP A 66 22.81 -4.43 2.56
C ASP A 66 22.00 -3.62 1.55
N ILE A 67 20.70 -3.91 1.39
CA ILE A 67 19.78 -3.03 0.65
C ILE A 67 19.64 -1.68 1.39
N VAL A 68 19.38 -1.69 2.70
CA VAL A 68 19.27 -0.44 3.49
C VAL A 68 20.52 0.43 3.36
N LYS A 69 21.72 -0.16 3.45
CA LYS A 69 23.00 0.55 3.34
C LYS A 69 23.21 1.25 1.99
N LYS A 70 22.60 0.76 0.89
CA LYS A 70 22.65 1.45 -0.41
C LYS A 70 22.02 2.84 -0.38
N PHE A 71 21.23 3.12 0.64
CA PHE A 71 20.52 4.38 0.84
C PHE A 71 21.14 5.27 1.93
N ASP A 72 22.30 4.92 2.50
CA ASP A 72 22.93 5.67 3.60
C ASP A 72 23.22 7.14 3.23
N ASN A 73 23.57 7.39 1.97
CA ASN A 73 23.85 8.73 1.45
C ASN A 73 22.66 9.35 0.71
N LYS A 74 21.47 8.80 0.87
CA LYS A 74 20.24 9.31 0.25
C LYS A 74 19.29 9.82 1.32
N GLU A 75 18.62 10.93 1.01
CA GLU A 75 17.63 11.54 1.92
C GLU A 75 16.28 10.77 1.86
N VAL A 76 16.30 9.47 2.14
CA VAL A 76 15.09 8.66 2.23
C VAL A 76 14.54 8.69 3.65
N THR A 77 13.23 8.75 3.77
CA THR A 77 12.52 8.84 5.05
C THR A 77 11.87 7.53 5.47
N GLU A 78 11.64 6.61 4.53
CA GLU A 78 10.87 5.40 4.75
C GLU A 78 11.49 4.20 4.05
N VAL A 79 11.50 3.06 4.73
CA VAL A 79 11.61 1.74 4.11
C VAL A 79 10.26 1.04 4.21
N HIS A 80 9.77 0.51 3.09
CA HIS A 80 8.56 -0.30 3.02
C HIS A 80 8.95 -1.77 2.83
N ILE A 81 8.56 -2.63 3.79
CA ILE A 81 8.91 -4.06 3.77
C ILE A 81 7.62 -4.87 3.64
N VAL A 82 7.45 -5.56 2.51
CA VAL A 82 6.31 -6.42 2.23
C VAL A 82 6.71 -7.50 1.23
N GLY A 83 6.18 -8.71 1.38
CA GLY A 83 6.51 -9.79 0.47
C GLY A 83 5.53 -10.96 0.55
N GLY A 84 6.01 -12.14 0.19
CA GLY A 84 5.31 -13.39 0.45
C GLY A 84 5.31 -13.73 1.94
N VAL A 85 4.27 -14.42 2.40
CA VAL A 85 4.22 -14.94 3.77
C VAL A 85 5.08 -16.19 3.84
N HIS A 86 6.29 -16.04 4.37
CA HIS A 86 7.27 -17.12 4.44
C HIS A 86 6.88 -18.15 5.50
N PRO A 87 6.91 -19.46 5.20
CA PRO A 87 6.48 -20.51 6.14
C PRO A 87 7.35 -20.60 7.39
N ASP A 88 8.65 -20.32 7.28
CA ASP A 88 9.64 -20.62 8.33
C ASP A 88 10.11 -19.36 9.09
N TYR A 89 9.66 -18.14 8.71
CA TYR A 89 10.12 -16.91 9.36
C TYR A 89 9.09 -16.47 10.42
N ASP A 90 9.50 -16.58 11.68
CA ASP A 90 8.67 -16.21 12.83
C ASP A 90 8.64 -14.69 13.10
N LEU A 91 7.79 -14.28 14.01
CA LEU A 91 7.66 -12.89 14.47
C LEU A 91 8.99 -12.31 14.95
N HIS A 92 9.80 -13.08 15.66
CA HIS A 92 11.09 -12.62 16.18
C HIS A 92 12.17 -12.51 15.10
N TYR A 93 12.10 -13.32 14.04
CA TYR A 93 12.97 -13.15 12.87
C TYR A 93 12.75 -11.77 12.25
N TRP A 94 11.50 -11.41 12.01
CA TRP A 94 11.12 -10.11 11.48
C TRP A 94 11.41 -8.97 12.44
N GLY A 95 11.17 -9.17 13.73
CA GLY A 95 11.55 -8.21 14.78
C GLY A 95 13.04 -7.90 14.78
N ARG A 96 13.90 -8.93 14.65
CA ARG A 96 15.37 -8.73 14.55
C ARG A 96 15.76 -7.92 13.32
N LEU A 97 15.11 -8.12 12.17
CA LEU A 97 15.33 -7.28 10.98
C LEU A 97 15.03 -5.81 11.30
N ILE A 98 13.85 -5.52 11.84
CA ILE A 98 13.43 -4.16 12.20
C ILE A 98 14.45 -3.53 13.16
N LYS A 99 14.81 -4.24 14.22
CA LYS A 99 15.78 -3.77 15.23
C LYS A 99 17.11 -3.40 14.58
N ARG A 100 17.66 -4.25 13.72
CA ARG A 100 18.93 -4.00 13.04
C ARG A 100 18.86 -2.81 12.07
N ILE A 101 17.70 -2.61 11.40
CA ILE A 101 17.46 -1.40 10.59
C ILE A 101 17.49 -0.16 11.49
N LYS A 102 16.80 -0.19 12.63
CA LYS A 102 16.76 0.93 13.58
C LYS A 102 18.13 1.19 14.23
N GLU A 103 18.90 0.16 14.53
CA GLU A 103 20.27 0.31 15.03
C GLU A 103 21.18 0.98 14.00
N HIS A 104 21.02 0.66 12.70
CA HIS A 104 21.80 1.25 11.61
C HIS A 104 21.32 2.67 11.24
N ARG A 105 20.00 2.88 11.13
CA ARG A 105 19.38 4.17 10.78
C ARG A 105 18.21 4.48 11.70
N PRO A 106 18.44 5.02 12.92
CA PRO A 106 17.39 5.24 13.93
C PRO A 106 16.22 6.10 13.44
N ALA A 107 16.50 7.08 12.57
CA ALA A 107 15.48 8.00 12.03
C ALA A 107 14.70 7.43 10.84
N LEU A 108 15.10 6.30 10.26
CA LEU A 108 14.39 5.70 9.12
C LEU A 108 13.06 5.10 9.60
N HIS A 109 11.97 5.56 9.02
CA HIS A 109 10.65 5.01 9.31
C HIS A 109 10.50 3.61 8.70
N VAL A 110 10.22 2.62 9.55
CA VAL A 110 10.00 1.23 9.12
C VAL A 110 8.51 0.98 9.01
N LYS A 111 8.02 0.95 7.77
CA LYS A 111 6.66 0.54 7.44
C LYS A 111 6.69 -0.91 6.97
N ALA A 112 6.18 -1.82 7.81
CA ALA A 112 6.36 -3.23 7.54
C ALA A 112 5.12 -4.05 7.86
N PHE A 113 4.99 -5.04 7.08
CA PHE A 113 4.13 -6.20 6.97
C PHE A 113 2.65 -5.86 6.81
N SER A 114 2.06 -6.45 5.78
CA SER A 114 0.60 -6.41 5.58
C SER A 114 -0.11 -7.11 6.75
N ALA A 115 -1.38 -6.80 6.96
CA ALA A 115 -2.18 -7.48 7.98
C ALA A 115 -2.19 -9.01 7.82
N ILE A 116 -2.00 -9.51 6.59
CA ILE A 116 -1.95 -10.95 6.32
C ILE A 116 -0.64 -11.58 6.80
N GLU A 117 0.49 -10.89 6.63
CA GLU A 117 1.78 -11.33 7.16
C GLU A 117 1.77 -11.27 8.69
N LEU A 118 1.18 -10.21 9.26
CA LEU A 118 1.03 -10.05 10.72
C LEU A 118 0.14 -11.14 11.31
N ASP A 119 -1.01 -11.43 10.72
CA ASP A 119 -1.89 -12.51 11.15
C ASP A 119 -1.14 -13.84 11.22
N TYR A 120 -0.44 -14.18 10.14
CA TYR A 120 0.30 -15.44 10.08
C TYR A 120 1.37 -15.54 11.16
N MET A 121 2.25 -14.56 11.29
CA MET A 121 3.37 -14.64 12.23
C MET A 121 2.93 -14.54 13.69
N ILE A 122 1.87 -13.80 14.00
CA ILE A 122 1.30 -13.65 15.34
C ILE A 122 0.58 -14.94 15.74
N SER A 123 -0.27 -15.49 14.85
CA SER A 123 -0.99 -16.75 15.10
C SER A 123 -0.03 -17.93 15.25
N ALA A 124 1.02 -18.01 14.42
CA ALA A 124 2.05 -19.03 14.53
C ALA A 124 2.83 -18.96 15.85
N ALA A 125 2.96 -17.77 16.44
CA ALA A 125 3.58 -17.56 17.75
C ALA A 125 2.62 -17.88 18.93
N GLY A 126 1.35 -18.15 18.67
CA GLY A 126 0.33 -18.39 19.70
C GLY A 126 -0.02 -17.15 20.52
N LEU A 127 0.17 -15.96 19.94
CA LEU A 127 -0.05 -14.66 20.58
C LEU A 127 -1.39 -14.05 20.17
N THR A 128 -1.90 -13.15 20.98
CA THR A 128 -2.97 -12.23 20.58
C THR A 128 -2.42 -11.16 19.63
N ILE A 129 -3.30 -10.52 18.84
CA ILE A 129 -2.91 -9.42 17.94
C ILE A 129 -2.21 -8.30 18.72
N GLU A 130 -2.72 -7.95 19.90
CA GLU A 130 -2.17 -6.88 20.73
C GLU A 130 -0.75 -7.21 21.22
N GLU A 131 -0.53 -8.43 21.70
CA GLU A 131 0.80 -8.90 22.14
C GLU A 131 1.80 -8.91 20.96
N GLY A 132 1.40 -9.48 19.82
CA GLY A 132 2.28 -9.56 18.66
C GLY A 132 2.66 -8.20 18.09
N LEU A 133 1.69 -7.29 17.97
CA LEU A 133 1.95 -5.90 17.54
C LEU A 133 2.78 -5.13 18.56
N GLY A 134 2.55 -5.34 19.87
CA GLY A 134 3.35 -4.76 20.94
C GLY A 134 4.83 -5.16 20.83
N ILE A 135 5.09 -6.46 20.65
CA ILE A 135 6.45 -6.98 20.45
C ILE A 135 7.11 -6.36 19.21
N LEU A 136 6.41 -6.28 18.07
CA LEU A 136 6.97 -5.67 16.86
C LEU A 136 7.23 -4.17 17.05
N LYS A 137 6.37 -3.46 17.77
CA LYS A 137 6.57 -2.06 18.14
C LYS A 137 7.83 -1.88 19.00
N ASP A 138 8.06 -2.75 19.97
CA ASP A 138 9.28 -2.74 20.80
C ASP A 138 10.55 -3.00 19.99
N TYR A 139 10.45 -3.75 18.91
CA TYR A 139 11.53 -3.90 17.93
C TYR A 139 11.72 -2.67 17.02
N GLY A 140 10.77 -1.74 16.98
CA GLY A 140 10.85 -0.49 16.22
C GLY A 140 9.95 -0.42 14.98
N LEU A 141 8.88 -1.23 14.90
CA LEU A 141 7.86 -1.08 13.88
C LEU A 141 7.16 0.27 14.03
N ASP A 142 7.18 1.10 12.98
CA ASP A 142 6.61 2.45 13.03
C ASP A 142 5.20 2.53 12.41
N SER A 143 4.91 1.76 11.37
CA SER A 143 3.58 1.74 10.73
C SER A 143 3.34 0.47 9.91
N ILE A 144 2.08 0.25 9.53
CA ILE A 144 1.63 -0.92 8.77
C ILE A 144 1.15 -0.46 7.38
N PRO A 145 1.59 -1.11 6.28
CA PRO A 145 0.98 -0.93 4.97
C PRO A 145 -0.43 -1.55 4.90
N GLY A 146 -1.25 -1.05 3.99
CA GLY A 146 -2.65 -1.50 3.88
C GLY A 146 -2.88 -2.77 3.06
N GLY A 147 -1.82 -3.48 2.66
CA GLY A 147 -1.95 -4.68 1.83
C GLY A 147 -2.78 -5.79 2.47
N GLY A 148 -3.32 -6.69 1.63
CA GLY A 148 -4.14 -7.80 2.08
C GLY A 148 -5.63 -7.49 2.26
N ALA A 149 -6.05 -6.23 2.18
CA ALA A 149 -7.45 -5.82 2.24
C ALA A 149 -8.26 -6.38 1.05
N GLU A 150 -7.72 -6.30 -0.13
CA GLU A 150 -8.27 -6.68 -1.42
C GLU A 150 -9.69 -6.12 -1.63
N ILE A 151 -10.72 -6.88 -1.27
CA ILE A 151 -12.12 -6.50 -1.18
C ILE A 151 -12.74 -7.14 0.07
N PHE A 152 -13.61 -6.42 0.79
CA PHE A 152 -14.15 -6.92 2.09
C PHE A 152 -15.39 -7.80 1.96
N ASP A 153 -15.94 -7.95 0.76
CA ASP A 153 -17.00 -8.92 0.52
C ASP A 153 -16.45 -10.35 0.67
N GLU A 154 -16.96 -11.10 1.65
CA GLU A 154 -16.43 -12.42 2.00
C GLU A 154 -16.66 -13.48 0.91
N GLU A 155 -17.71 -13.36 0.11
CA GLU A 155 -17.93 -14.30 -0.99
C GLU A 155 -16.92 -14.05 -2.12
N LEU A 156 -16.62 -12.78 -2.41
CA LEU A 156 -15.56 -12.46 -3.36
C LEU A 156 -14.19 -12.86 -2.82
N ARG A 157 -13.91 -12.65 -1.52
CA ARG A 157 -12.66 -13.11 -0.89
C ARG A 157 -12.46 -14.60 -1.04
N LYS A 158 -13.47 -15.44 -0.77
CA LYS A 158 -13.42 -16.88 -1.00
C LYS A 158 -13.07 -17.23 -2.45
N ASN A 159 -13.50 -16.43 -3.41
CA ASN A 159 -13.20 -16.65 -4.82
C ASN A 159 -11.77 -16.25 -5.22
N ILE A 160 -11.14 -15.28 -4.54
CA ILE A 160 -9.86 -14.72 -4.97
C ILE A 160 -8.70 -15.02 -4.01
N CYS A 161 -8.97 -15.20 -2.70
CA CYS A 161 -7.96 -15.38 -1.67
C CYS A 161 -8.51 -16.09 -0.41
N ASP A 162 -9.16 -17.22 -0.58
CA ASP A 162 -9.87 -18.00 0.46
C ASP A 162 -9.03 -18.30 1.71
N GLU A 163 -7.73 -18.54 1.52
CA GLU A 163 -6.81 -18.90 2.59
C GLU A 163 -6.37 -17.73 3.48
N LYS A 164 -6.67 -16.48 3.08
CA LYS A 164 -6.27 -15.27 3.82
C LYS A 164 -7.22 -14.96 4.97
N ALA A 165 -6.72 -14.15 5.90
CA ALA A 165 -7.52 -13.51 6.94
C ALA A 165 -8.84 -12.93 6.40
N SER A 166 -9.92 -13.08 7.17
CA SER A 166 -11.20 -12.45 6.85
C SER A 166 -11.09 -10.91 6.85
N SER A 167 -12.07 -10.25 6.25
CA SER A 167 -12.13 -8.79 6.29
C SER A 167 -12.26 -8.24 7.72
N ASP A 168 -13.00 -8.92 8.60
CA ASP A 168 -13.14 -8.54 10.01
C ASP A 168 -11.81 -8.66 10.75
N LEU A 169 -11.03 -9.71 10.49
CA LEU A 169 -9.71 -9.88 11.10
C LEU A 169 -8.72 -8.81 10.60
N TRP A 170 -8.75 -8.49 9.29
CA TRP A 170 -7.97 -7.40 8.74
C TRP A 170 -8.27 -6.06 9.44
N LEU A 171 -9.55 -5.73 9.60
CA LEU A 171 -9.99 -4.52 10.30
C LEU A 171 -9.58 -4.52 11.78
N SER A 172 -9.71 -5.67 12.46
CA SER A 172 -9.30 -5.84 13.85
C SER A 172 -7.80 -5.62 14.07
N ILE A 173 -6.95 -6.13 13.16
CA ILE A 173 -5.49 -5.90 13.21
C ILE A 173 -5.18 -4.41 13.11
N HIS A 174 -5.79 -3.70 12.15
CA HIS A 174 -5.59 -2.26 11.99
C HIS A 174 -6.15 -1.46 13.18
N GLU A 175 -7.32 -1.82 13.69
CA GLU A 175 -7.89 -1.17 14.88
C GLU A 175 -6.98 -1.34 16.10
N THR A 176 -6.44 -2.53 16.32
CA THR A 176 -5.51 -2.81 17.42
C THR A 176 -4.18 -2.05 17.24
N ALA A 177 -3.65 -2.02 16.01
CA ALA A 177 -2.47 -1.23 15.69
C ALA A 177 -2.68 0.27 16.01
N HIS A 178 -3.83 0.84 15.61
CA HIS A 178 -4.16 2.23 15.90
C HIS A 178 -4.26 2.50 17.41
N LYS A 179 -4.88 1.60 18.18
CA LYS A 179 -4.94 1.70 19.66
C LYS A 179 -3.56 1.67 20.32
N LEU A 180 -2.63 0.94 19.73
CA LEU A 180 -1.23 0.90 20.15
C LEU A 180 -0.41 2.10 19.65
N GLY A 181 -1.01 3.03 18.91
CA GLY A 181 -0.32 4.19 18.31
C GLY A 181 0.57 3.82 17.12
N ILE A 182 0.27 2.71 16.43
CA ILE A 182 0.90 2.30 15.17
C ILE A 182 -0.05 2.72 14.03
N PRO A 183 0.22 3.80 13.31
CA PRO A 183 -0.62 4.22 12.18
C PRO A 183 -0.50 3.25 11.02
N SER A 184 -1.45 3.32 10.10
CA SER A 184 -1.43 2.43 8.94
C SER A 184 -1.98 3.09 7.68
N ASN A 185 -1.93 2.37 6.55
CA ASN A 185 -2.63 2.74 5.33
C ASN A 185 -3.81 1.79 5.09
N ALA A 186 -4.77 2.21 4.29
CA ALA A 186 -5.84 1.37 3.80
C ALA A 186 -5.73 1.19 2.28
N THR A 187 -6.11 0.03 1.77
CA THR A 187 -6.08 -0.28 0.34
C THR A 187 -7.38 -0.91 -0.12
N ILE A 188 -7.62 -0.89 -1.42
CA ILE A 188 -8.61 -1.72 -2.12
C ILE A 188 -7.96 -2.26 -3.39
N LEU A 189 -8.19 -3.53 -3.74
CA LEU A 189 -7.89 -4.06 -5.07
C LEU A 189 -9.17 -3.93 -5.91
N TYR A 190 -9.10 -3.17 -7.01
CA TYR A 190 -10.26 -2.94 -7.87
C TYR A 190 -10.00 -3.34 -9.32
N GLY A 191 -11.09 -3.57 -10.05
CA GLY A 191 -11.05 -3.87 -11.48
C GLY A 191 -10.91 -5.36 -11.79
N HIS A 192 -11.34 -6.24 -10.87
CA HIS A 192 -11.40 -7.68 -11.07
C HIS A 192 -12.85 -8.18 -11.20
N ILE A 193 -13.40 -8.90 -10.24
CA ILE A 193 -14.77 -9.47 -10.27
C ILE A 193 -15.77 -8.67 -9.43
N GLU A 194 -15.32 -7.65 -8.72
CA GLU A 194 -16.14 -6.78 -7.88
C GLU A 194 -16.91 -5.76 -8.72
N ASN A 195 -17.88 -5.13 -8.09
CA ASN A 195 -18.63 -4.00 -8.62
C ASN A 195 -18.67 -2.82 -7.63
N TYR A 196 -19.34 -1.72 -7.97
CA TYR A 196 -19.39 -0.54 -7.10
C TYR A 196 -20.11 -0.78 -5.77
N THR A 197 -21.04 -1.71 -5.68
CA THR A 197 -21.67 -2.04 -4.38
C THR A 197 -20.61 -2.60 -3.43
N HIS A 198 -19.80 -3.53 -3.90
CA HIS A 198 -18.71 -4.11 -3.10
C HIS A 198 -17.64 -3.06 -2.73
N ARG A 199 -17.29 -2.16 -3.68
CA ARG A 199 -16.32 -1.08 -3.39
C ARG A 199 -16.84 -0.10 -2.35
N ILE A 200 -18.14 0.26 -2.40
CA ILE A 200 -18.76 1.16 -1.44
C ILE A 200 -18.83 0.50 -0.06
N ASP A 201 -19.25 -0.76 0.03
CA ASP A 201 -19.25 -1.51 1.29
C ASP A 201 -17.83 -1.56 1.92
N HIS A 202 -16.83 -1.87 1.10
CA HIS A 202 -15.43 -1.85 1.53
C HIS A 202 -15.01 -0.47 2.09
N MET A 203 -15.31 0.60 1.36
CA MET A 203 -14.99 1.95 1.79
C MET A 203 -15.81 2.38 3.02
N GLU A 204 -17.06 1.94 3.16
CA GLU A 204 -17.90 2.22 4.35
C GLU A 204 -17.25 1.63 5.60
N ARG A 205 -16.81 0.38 5.55
CA ARG A 205 -16.16 -0.28 6.69
C ARG A 205 -14.83 0.38 7.07
N LEU A 206 -14.05 0.83 6.08
CA LEU A 206 -12.85 1.64 6.31
C LEU A 206 -13.19 3.00 6.91
N ARG A 207 -14.23 3.67 6.38
CA ARG A 207 -14.73 4.95 6.89
C ARG A 207 -15.08 4.86 8.36
N GLN A 208 -15.85 3.84 8.73
CA GLN A 208 -16.26 3.61 10.12
C GLN A 208 -15.06 3.36 11.04
N LEU A 209 -14.04 2.62 10.58
CA LEU A 209 -12.83 2.42 11.37
C LEU A 209 -12.03 3.72 11.50
N GLN A 210 -11.93 4.51 10.43
CA GLN A 210 -11.25 5.82 10.46
C GLN A 210 -11.96 6.79 11.41
N ASP A 211 -13.30 6.83 11.41
CA ASP A 211 -14.09 7.66 12.35
C ASP A 211 -13.83 7.29 13.82
N ARG A 212 -13.58 6.00 14.12
CA ARG A 212 -13.30 5.55 15.48
C ARG A 212 -11.84 5.76 15.91
N THR A 213 -10.90 5.66 14.99
CA THR A 213 -9.47 5.57 15.37
C THR A 213 -8.61 6.70 14.84
N ALA A 214 -9.00 7.34 13.75
CA ALA A 214 -8.20 8.31 12.99
C ALA A 214 -6.78 7.80 12.64
N GLY A 215 -6.59 6.47 12.59
CA GLY A 215 -5.25 5.86 12.50
C GLY A 215 -4.77 5.58 11.06
N PHE A 216 -5.64 5.71 10.06
CA PHE A 216 -5.21 5.58 8.67
C PHE A 216 -4.60 6.88 8.15
N ASN A 217 -3.37 6.79 7.65
CA ASN A 217 -2.68 7.90 7.01
C ASN A 217 -3.24 8.22 5.62
N THR A 218 -3.51 7.18 4.82
CA THR A 218 -3.95 7.33 3.43
C THR A 218 -4.74 6.13 2.95
N PHE A 219 -5.61 6.35 1.96
CA PHE A 219 -6.26 5.29 1.21
C PHE A 219 -5.62 5.15 -0.18
N ILE A 220 -5.37 3.91 -0.61
CA ILE A 220 -4.62 3.58 -1.83
C ILE A 220 -5.46 2.62 -2.70
N PRO A 221 -6.12 3.09 -3.75
CA PRO A 221 -6.72 2.21 -4.75
C PRO A 221 -5.64 1.49 -5.57
N LEU A 222 -5.62 0.15 -5.51
CA LEU A 222 -4.70 -0.69 -6.24
C LEU A 222 -5.42 -1.35 -7.42
N LYS A 223 -4.94 -1.09 -8.63
CA LYS A 223 -5.54 -1.63 -9.84
C LYS A 223 -5.16 -3.10 -10.03
N TYR A 224 -6.16 -3.96 -10.28
CA TYR A 224 -5.91 -5.34 -10.68
C TYR A 224 -5.11 -5.39 -11.98
N LYS A 225 -4.09 -6.25 -12.00
CA LYS A 225 -3.25 -6.57 -13.16
C LYS A 225 -3.40 -8.04 -13.52
N LYS A 226 -3.61 -8.32 -14.81
CA LYS A 226 -4.00 -9.67 -15.28
C LYS A 226 -2.82 -10.61 -15.58
N ARG A 227 -1.59 -10.10 -15.70
CA ARG A 227 -0.45 -10.90 -16.15
C ARG A 227 0.00 -11.88 -15.07
N ASN A 228 0.33 -13.10 -15.48
CA ASN A 228 0.96 -14.13 -14.65
C ASN A 228 0.16 -14.54 -13.39
N ASN A 229 -1.18 -14.56 -13.47
CA ASN A 229 -2.02 -15.03 -12.37
C ASN A 229 -3.21 -15.85 -12.85
N ARG A 230 -3.91 -16.51 -11.93
CA ARG A 230 -5.02 -17.43 -12.25
C ARG A 230 -6.33 -16.72 -12.66
N MET A 231 -6.36 -15.39 -12.62
CA MET A 231 -7.47 -14.57 -13.07
C MET A 231 -7.16 -13.83 -14.38
N SER A 232 -6.12 -14.23 -15.11
CA SER A 232 -5.67 -13.61 -16.37
C SER A 232 -6.72 -13.60 -17.49
N TYR A 233 -7.79 -14.39 -17.35
CA TYR A 233 -8.96 -14.38 -18.23
C TYR A 233 -9.82 -13.11 -18.10
N LEU A 234 -9.67 -12.36 -17.00
CA LEU A 234 -10.32 -11.06 -16.82
C LEU A 234 -9.56 -9.99 -17.61
N GLY A 235 -10.30 -9.01 -18.11
CA GLY A 235 -9.71 -7.79 -18.65
C GLY A 235 -9.18 -6.88 -17.53
N GLU A 236 -8.35 -5.91 -17.90
CA GLU A 236 -8.05 -4.77 -17.04
C GLU A 236 -9.03 -3.63 -17.30
N VAL A 237 -9.41 -2.91 -16.28
CA VAL A 237 -10.26 -1.72 -16.44
C VAL A 237 -9.50 -0.62 -17.21
N ASN A 238 -10.26 0.21 -17.92
CA ASN A 238 -9.70 1.31 -18.71
C ASN A 238 -9.47 2.57 -17.84
N ALA A 239 -8.79 3.56 -18.41
CA ALA A 239 -8.44 4.81 -17.76
C ALA A 239 -9.66 5.58 -17.20
N LEU A 240 -10.81 5.54 -17.89
CA LEU A 240 -12.01 6.22 -17.40
C LEU A 240 -12.54 5.59 -16.11
N GLU A 241 -12.42 4.26 -15.99
CA GLU A 241 -12.79 3.54 -14.79
C GLU A 241 -11.79 3.80 -13.65
N ASP A 242 -10.51 3.89 -13.95
CA ASP A 242 -9.49 4.29 -12.98
C ASP A 242 -9.82 5.66 -12.37
N LEU A 243 -10.04 6.67 -13.21
CA LEU A 243 -10.37 8.02 -12.75
C LEU A 243 -11.70 8.09 -12.00
N ARG A 244 -12.70 7.31 -12.43
CA ARG A 244 -13.97 7.17 -11.71
C ARG A 244 -13.77 6.61 -10.31
N ASN A 245 -12.93 5.58 -10.18
CA ASN A 245 -12.65 4.94 -8.90
C ASN A 245 -11.95 5.93 -7.94
N TYR A 246 -10.96 6.70 -8.41
CA TYR A 246 -10.34 7.76 -7.59
C TYR A 246 -11.35 8.82 -7.16
N ALA A 247 -12.20 9.29 -8.07
CA ALA A 247 -13.20 10.30 -7.75
C ALA A 247 -14.23 9.80 -6.73
N VAL A 248 -14.74 8.59 -6.90
CA VAL A 248 -15.69 7.98 -5.95
C VAL A 248 -15.03 7.78 -4.60
N SER A 249 -13.79 7.29 -4.57
CA SER A 249 -13.02 7.11 -3.32
C SER A 249 -12.87 8.43 -2.57
N ARG A 250 -12.49 9.53 -3.23
CA ARG A 250 -12.34 10.84 -2.58
C ARG A 250 -13.66 11.40 -2.06
N ILE A 251 -14.75 11.24 -2.81
CA ILE A 251 -16.08 11.71 -2.39
C ILE A 251 -16.57 10.92 -1.19
N TYR A 252 -16.38 9.61 -1.19
CA TYR A 252 -16.90 8.72 -0.15
C TYR A 252 -16.04 8.76 1.13
N LEU A 253 -14.73 8.79 0.98
CA LEU A 253 -13.75 8.80 2.08
C LEU A 253 -13.28 10.23 2.40
N ASP A 254 -14.21 11.16 2.63
CA ASP A 254 -13.89 12.54 2.98
C ASP A 254 -13.33 12.72 4.40
N ASN A 255 -13.34 11.65 5.22
CA ASN A 255 -12.68 11.54 6.52
C ASN A 255 -11.26 11.00 6.43
N PHE A 256 -10.79 10.56 5.26
CA PHE A 256 -9.37 10.29 5.01
C PHE A 256 -8.68 11.57 4.56
N ALA A 257 -7.60 11.96 5.24
CA ALA A 257 -6.83 13.14 4.87
C ALA A 257 -6.29 13.01 3.44
N HIS A 258 -5.79 11.82 3.07
CA HIS A 258 -5.09 11.59 1.81
C HIS A 258 -5.63 10.41 1.00
N ILE A 259 -5.66 10.58 -0.33
CA ILE A 259 -5.87 9.51 -1.32
C ILE A 259 -4.62 9.45 -2.19
N LYS A 260 -3.94 8.30 -2.15
CA LYS A 260 -2.69 8.10 -2.85
C LYS A 260 -2.90 7.47 -4.24
N ALA A 261 -2.32 8.07 -5.25
CA ALA A 261 -2.16 7.45 -6.56
C ALA A 261 -0.85 6.65 -6.59
N TYR A 262 -0.99 5.33 -6.60
CA TYR A 262 0.14 4.42 -6.64
C TYR A 262 0.63 4.25 -8.09
N TRP A 263 1.54 5.14 -8.51
CA TRP A 263 2.00 5.25 -9.89
C TRP A 263 2.71 3.98 -10.42
N PRO A 264 3.41 3.15 -9.61
CA PRO A 264 4.04 1.94 -10.15
C PRO A 264 3.03 0.94 -10.72
N MET A 265 1.80 0.97 -10.22
CA MET A 265 0.74 0.06 -10.62
C MET A 265 -0.25 0.70 -11.60
N ALA A 266 -0.61 1.96 -11.36
CA ALA A 266 -1.54 2.71 -12.21
C ALA A 266 -0.90 3.19 -13.53
N GLY A 267 0.42 3.44 -13.51
CA GLY A 267 1.16 4.15 -14.54
C GLY A 267 1.20 5.66 -14.26
N ARG A 268 2.26 6.33 -14.73
CA ARG A 268 2.51 7.76 -14.47
C ARG A 268 1.38 8.66 -14.99
N ASP A 269 0.87 8.36 -16.19
CA ASP A 269 -0.21 9.14 -16.83
C ASP A 269 -1.50 9.10 -15.98
N ILE A 270 -1.91 7.92 -15.54
CA ILE A 270 -3.11 7.77 -14.71
C ILE A 270 -2.91 8.39 -13.33
N ALA A 271 -1.74 8.23 -12.74
CA ALA A 271 -1.42 8.85 -11.46
C ALA A 271 -1.49 10.38 -11.55
N GLN A 272 -0.93 10.98 -12.60
CA GLN A 272 -1.02 12.42 -12.87
C GLN A 272 -2.47 12.88 -13.05
N LEU A 273 -3.23 12.21 -13.92
CA LEU A 273 -4.63 12.57 -14.19
C LEU A 273 -5.51 12.43 -12.95
N SER A 274 -5.24 11.44 -12.09
CA SER A 274 -6.00 11.21 -10.84
C SER A 274 -5.93 12.37 -9.86
N LEU A 275 -4.90 13.23 -9.94
CA LEU A 275 -4.78 14.45 -9.14
C LEU A 275 -5.95 15.41 -9.39
N SER A 276 -6.50 15.45 -10.60
CA SER A 276 -7.72 16.18 -10.95
C SER A 276 -9.00 15.42 -10.61
N PHE A 277 -8.89 14.17 -10.15
CA PHE A 277 -9.99 13.30 -9.75
C PHE A 277 -9.94 12.90 -8.27
N GLY A 278 -9.30 13.72 -7.43
CA GLY A 278 -9.39 13.58 -5.98
C GLY A 278 -8.17 12.99 -5.28
N ALA A 279 -7.20 12.44 -6.01
CA ALA A 279 -5.92 12.07 -5.42
C ALA A 279 -5.12 13.34 -5.05
N ASP A 280 -4.37 13.27 -3.96
CA ASP A 280 -3.55 14.36 -3.44
C ASP A 280 -2.15 13.88 -3.00
N ASP A 281 -1.85 12.59 -3.17
CA ASP A 281 -0.54 12.02 -2.89
C ASP A 281 -0.12 11.12 -4.08
N LEU A 282 1.12 11.25 -4.52
CA LEU A 282 1.78 10.30 -5.38
C LEU A 282 2.68 9.43 -4.51
N ASP A 283 2.84 8.16 -4.85
CA ASP A 283 3.83 7.38 -4.12
C ASP A 283 5.23 7.95 -4.35
N GLY A 284 6.17 7.52 -3.53
CA GLY A 284 7.48 8.15 -3.51
C GLY A 284 8.41 7.74 -4.63
N THR A 285 9.68 7.90 -4.37
CA THR A 285 10.74 7.65 -5.35
C THR A 285 10.91 6.18 -5.70
N ILE A 286 10.58 5.25 -4.78
CA ILE A 286 10.68 3.78 -4.95
C ILE A 286 11.96 3.40 -5.71
N ASP A 287 13.09 3.86 -5.23
CA ASP A 287 14.39 3.64 -5.87
C ASP A 287 14.94 2.27 -5.45
N ASP A 288 14.34 1.19 -5.97
CA ASP A 288 14.72 -0.15 -5.56
C ASP A 288 14.52 -1.25 -6.63
N THR A 289 14.67 -2.50 -6.18
CA THR A 289 14.56 -3.71 -6.98
C THR A 289 13.17 -4.36 -6.92
N THR A 290 12.12 -3.59 -6.67
CA THR A 290 10.74 -4.08 -6.54
C THR A 290 10.29 -4.84 -7.79
N LYS A 291 9.88 -6.09 -7.61
CA LYS A 291 9.48 -7.00 -8.69
C LYS A 291 7.98 -7.24 -8.76
N ILE A 292 7.25 -7.02 -7.67
CA ILE A 292 5.84 -7.37 -7.57
C ILE A 292 5.00 -6.76 -8.71
N TYR A 293 5.33 -5.54 -9.11
CA TYR A 293 4.57 -4.82 -10.15
C TYR A 293 4.95 -5.24 -11.56
N SER A 294 6.24 -5.44 -11.83
CA SER A 294 6.72 -5.93 -13.12
C SER A 294 6.23 -7.37 -13.38
N MET A 295 6.22 -8.23 -12.37
CA MET A 295 5.66 -9.58 -12.45
C MET A 295 4.16 -9.56 -12.76
N ALA A 296 3.43 -8.60 -12.24
CA ALA A 296 2.01 -8.39 -12.52
C ALA A 296 1.75 -7.71 -13.87
N GLY A 297 2.79 -7.31 -14.60
CA GLY A 297 2.67 -6.70 -15.94
C GLY A 297 2.53 -5.18 -15.91
N SER A 298 3.01 -4.51 -14.86
CA SER A 298 3.22 -3.07 -14.90
C SER A 298 4.20 -2.72 -16.03
N LYS A 299 4.02 -1.54 -16.64
CA LYS A 299 4.94 -1.04 -17.66
C LYS A 299 6.31 -0.66 -17.09
N GLU A 300 6.36 -0.35 -15.81
CA GLU A 300 7.59 -0.01 -15.09
C GLU A 300 8.25 -1.30 -14.60
N GLU A 301 9.30 -1.74 -15.28
CA GLU A 301 10.04 -2.95 -14.88
C GLU A 301 10.87 -2.71 -13.62
N THR A 302 11.44 -1.51 -13.48
CA THR A 302 12.14 -1.02 -12.30
C THR A 302 11.52 0.32 -11.90
N PRO A 303 10.47 0.31 -11.05
CA PRO A 303 9.77 1.53 -10.72
C PRO A 303 10.66 2.46 -9.90
N SER A 304 11.10 3.54 -10.54
CA SER A 304 11.88 4.60 -9.92
C SER A 304 11.52 5.93 -10.55
N MET A 305 11.32 6.94 -9.73
CA MET A 305 11.23 8.34 -10.14
C MET A 305 12.15 9.19 -9.27
N THR A 306 12.84 10.13 -9.89
CA THR A 306 13.58 11.14 -9.12
C THR A 306 12.61 12.13 -8.48
N THR A 307 13.06 12.81 -7.43
CA THR A 307 12.31 13.94 -6.84
C THR A 307 11.97 15.01 -7.89
N GLY A 308 12.89 15.23 -8.84
CA GLY A 308 12.67 16.17 -9.95
C GLY A 308 11.51 15.75 -10.86
N ASP A 309 11.45 14.45 -11.22
CA ASP A 309 10.37 13.89 -12.05
C ASP A 309 9.02 14.02 -11.35
N LEU A 310 8.96 13.67 -10.05
CA LEU A 310 7.75 13.80 -9.23
C LEU A 310 7.27 15.25 -9.17
N CYS A 311 8.19 16.20 -8.92
CA CYS A 311 7.87 17.63 -8.89
C CYS A 311 7.37 18.13 -10.24
N THR A 312 7.97 17.70 -11.35
CA THR A 312 7.56 18.08 -12.70
C THR A 312 6.16 17.55 -12.99
N LEU A 313 5.93 16.25 -12.75
CA LEU A 313 4.64 15.60 -12.96
C LEU A 313 3.51 16.31 -12.18
N ILE A 314 3.78 16.73 -10.94
CA ILE A 314 2.81 17.45 -10.09
C ILE A 314 2.55 18.86 -10.62
N ARG A 315 3.61 19.60 -11.01
CA ARG A 315 3.47 20.98 -11.54
C ARG A 315 2.75 21.01 -12.89
N ASP A 316 3.04 20.06 -13.77
CA ASP A 316 2.37 19.94 -15.07
C ASP A 316 0.87 19.65 -14.93
N ALA A 317 0.46 19.02 -13.82
CA ALA A 317 -0.95 18.87 -13.45
C ALA A 317 -1.57 20.13 -12.79
N GLY A 318 -0.81 21.21 -12.60
CA GLY A 318 -1.27 22.47 -12.01
C GLY A 318 -1.25 22.54 -10.49
N PHE A 319 -0.49 21.67 -9.83
CA PHE A 319 -0.41 21.58 -8.36
C PHE A 319 0.96 21.95 -7.82
N THR A 320 1.01 22.17 -6.49
CA THR A 320 2.26 22.48 -5.78
C THR A 320 2.82 21.22 -5.13
N PRO A 321 4.04 20.76 -5.49
CA PRO A 321 4.65 19.58 -4.92
C PRO A 321 5.08 19.82 -3.47
N VAL A 322 4.78 18.87 -2.60
CA VAL A 322 5.17 18.86 -1.19
C VAL A 322 5.83 17.53 -0.84
N GLU A 323 7.10 17.58 -0.49
CA GLU A 323 7.81 16.45 0.07
C GLU A 323 7.42 16.29 1.54
N ARG A 324 7.08 15.08 1.92
CA ARG A 324 6.63 14.71 3.26
C ARG A 324 7.33 13.47 3.79
N ASP A 325 7.30 13.25 5.10
CA ASP A 325 7.63 11.95 5.70
C ASP A 325 6.42 10.97 5.63
N THR A 326 6.56 9.80 6.23
CA THR A 326 5.49 8.77 6.26
C THR A 326 4.24 9.24 6.99
N LEU A 327 4.37 10.11 7.98
CA LEU A 327 3.28 10.63 8.80
C LEU A 327 2.70 11.94 8.27
N TYR A 328 3.04 12.30 7.03
CA TYR A 328 2.61 13.54 6.36
C TYR A 328 3.13 14.84 6.99
N ASN A 329 4.18 14.78 7.80
CA ASN A 329 4.90 15.99 8.19
C ASN A 329 5.62 16.57 6.96
N VAL A 330 5.40 17.86 6.73
CA VAL A 330 5.99 18.55 5.58
C VAL A 330 7.50 18.70 5.78
N ILE A 331 8.28 18.14 4.85
CA ILE A 331 9.73 18.30 4.81
C ILE A 331 10.09 19.53 3.97
N LYS A 332 9.51 19.62 2.77
CA LYS A 332 9.81 20.71 1.84
C LYS A 332 8.66 20.97 0.88
N LYS A 333 8.41 22.25 0.60
CA LYS A 333 7.58 22.70 -0.54
C LYS A 333 8.51 23.06 -1.69
N TRP A 334 8.20 22.55 -2.86
CA TRP A 334 9.03 22.69 -4.03
C TRP A 334 8.51 23.75 -5.00
#